data_df949ba0858f0cf5f5e9b344c5377051
#
_entry.id   df949ba0858f0cf5f5e9b344c5377051
#
_cell.length_a   1.000
_cell.length_b   1.000
_cell.length_c   1.000
_cell.angle_alpha   90.00
_cell.angle_beta   90.00
_cell.angle_gamma   90.00
#
_symmetry.space_group_name_H-M   'P 1'
#
loop_
_entity.id
_entity.type
_entity.pdbx_description
1 polymer ?
#
loop_
_entity_poly.entity_id
_entity_poly.type
_entity_poly.pdbx_seq_one_letter_code
_entity_poly.pdbx_strand_id
1 'polypeptide(L)'
;MENQEFGKSTIILQICNNIGKDKKVLYISGEESAQQVSIRAERLGIKCDNLYFYGQTDMVEIEEKIYQEKPEFCIIDSIQTMSSPEITSAAGSVSQVREVTSKVMNICKKNGITTVIVGHVTKDRKYSRTKSFRTHGRYSTIFRG
;
A
#
# COMPACT_ATOMS: atom_id res chain seq x y z
N MET A 1 -5.62 17.65 -14.19
CA MET A 1 -4.67 17.00 -13.29
C MET A 1 -5.32 16.12 -12.20
N GLU A 2 -6.57 16.27 -11.94
CA GLU A 2 -7.31 15.47 -10.94
C GLU A 2 -7.65 14.04 -11.37
N ASN A 3 -7.54 13.71 -12.66
CA ASN A 3 -8.07 12.44 -13.18
C ASN A 3 -7.17 11.21 -13.03
N GLN A 4 -5.88 11.35 -12.71
CA GLN A 4 -4.96 10.20 -12.63
C GLN A 4 -4.97 9.53 -11.24
N GLU A 5 -5.16 10.29 -10.18
CA GLU A 5 -5.25 9.75 -8.82
C GLU A 5 -6.57 9.00 -8.59
N PHE A 6 -7.67 9.49 -9.17
CA PHE A 6 -8.97 8.83 -9.09
C PHE A 6 -8.96 7.42 -9.69
N GLY A 7 -8.25 7.22 -10.81
CA GLY A 7 -8.16 5.92 -11.47
C GLY A 7 -7.42 4.87 -10.65
N LYS A 8 -6.31 5.25 -10.03
CA LYS A 8 -5.48 4.35 -9.21
C LYS A 8 -6.24 3.81 -8.00
N SER A 9 -6.82 4.69 -7.21
CA SER A 9 -7.55 4.31 -6.00
C SER A 9 -8.81 3.50 -6.31
N THR A 10 -9.47 3.78 -7.43
CA THR A 10 -10.62 3.00 -7.92
C THR A 10 -10.20 1.57 -8.26
N ILE A 11 -9.11 1.40 -8.98
CA ILE A 11 -8.57 0.07 -9.33
C ILE A 11 -8.17 -0.70 -8.07
N ILE A 12 -7.52 -0.03 -7.12
CA ILE A 12 -7.12 -0.65 -5.84
C ILE A 12 -8.36 -1.17 -5.10
N LEU A 13 -9.41 -0.37 -4.98
CA LEU A 13 -10.64 -0.80 -4.32
C LEU A 13 -11.32 -1.97 -5.03
N GLN A 14 -11.32 -2.00 -6.35
CA GLN A 14 -11.85 -3.13 -7.12
C GLN A 14 -11.04 -4.41 -6.91
N ILE A 15 -9.71 -4.30 -6.86
CA ILE A 15 -8.83 -5.43 -6.54
C ILE A 15 -9.12 -5.93 -5.12
N CYS A 16 -9.20 -5.03 -4.14
CA CYS A 16 -9.54 -5.36 -2.77
C CYS A 16 -10.90 -6.07 -2.65
N ASN A 17 -11.90 -5.59 -3.38
CA ASN A 17 -13.22 -6.20 -3.39
C ASN A 17 -13.19 -7.63 -3.94
N ASN A 18 -12.47 -7.85 -5.02
CA ASN A 18 -12.37 -9.19 -5.62
C ASN A 18 -11.61 -10.18 -4.73
N ILE A 19 -10.51 -9.75 -4.15
CA ILE A 19 -9.72 -10.59 -3.23
C ILE A 19 -10.46 -10.78 -1.91
N GLY A 20 -11.16 -9.78 -1.44
CA GLY A 20 -11.91 -9.80 -0.18
C GLY A 20 -13.10 -10.75 -0.16
N LYS A 21 -13.50 -11.31 -1.30
CA LYS A 21 -14.52 -12.37 -1.35
C LYS A 21 -14.07 -13.63 -0.59
N ASP A 22 -12.79 -13.94 -0.64
CA ASP A 22 -12.23 -15.18 -0.09
C ASP A 22 -11.18 -14.93 1.00
N LYS A 23 -10.60 -13.73 1.06
CA LYS A 23 -9.45 -13.41 1.91
C LYS A 23 -9.66 -12.12 2.67
N LYS A 24 -9.06 -12.05 3.87
CA LYS A 24 -9.02 -10.81 4.63
C LYS A 24 -8.00 -9.85 4.02
N VAL A 25 -8.47 -8.67 3.64
CA VAL A 25 -7.68 -7.61 3.00
C VAL A 25 -7.52 -6.43 3.94
N LEU A 26 -6.29 -5.96 4.11
CA LEU A 26 -5.98 -4.72 4.80
C LEU A 26 -5.46 -3.70 3.79
N TYR A 27 -6.21 -2.61 3.60
CA TYR A 27 -5.83 -1.49 2.76
C TYR A 27 -5.33 -0.34 3.62
N ILE A 28 -4.04 -0.05 3.54
CA ILE A 28 -3.37 1.01 4.28
C ILE A 28 -3.08 2.16 3.33
N SER A 29 -3.56 3.35 3.68
CA SER A 29 -3.34 4.56 2.89
C SER A 29 -2.83 5.70 3.77
N GLY A 30 -1.81 6.39 3.28
CA GLY A 30 -1.36 7.67 3.83
C GLY A 30 -1.89 8.88 3.05
N GLU A 31 -2.63 8.65 1.97
CA GLU A 31 -3.11 9.70 1.07
C GLU A 31 -4.59 10.03 1.26
N GLU A 32 -5.41 9.02 1.56
CA GLU A 32 -6.85 9.16 1.66
C GLU A 32 -7.35 8.89 3.09
N SER A 33 -8.41 9.59 3.46
CA SER A 33 -9.12 9.31 4.72
C SER A 33 -10.09 8.14 4.56
N ALA A 34 -10.46 7.53 5.69
CA ALA A 34 -11.47 6.48 5.71
C ALA A 34 -12.80 6.93 5.09
N GLN A 35 -13.19 8.20 5.31
CA GLN A 35 -14.41 8.76 4.74
C GLN A 35 -14.34 8.83 3.21
N GLN A 36 -13.21 9.29 2.64
CA GLN A 36 -13.04 9.36 1.18
C GLN A 36 -13.09 7.98 0.54
N VAL A 37 -12.44 7.00 1.15
CA VAL A 37 -12.47 5.61 0.68
C VAL A 37 -13.86 5.00 0.78
N SER A 38 -14.57 5.25 1.88
CA SER A 38 -15.95 4.78 2.09
C SER A 38 -16.91 5.32 1.02
N ILE A 39 -16.88 6.62 0.76
CA ILE A 39 -17.70 7.25 -0.29
C ILE A 39 -17.42 6.64 -1.66
N ARG A 40 -16.16 6.40 -1.97
CA ARG A 40 -15.77 5.78 -3.24
C ARG A 40 -16.23 4.33 -3.33
N ALA A 41 -16.09 3.57 -2.26
CA ALA A 41 -16.57 2.20 -2.20
C ALA A 41 -18.08 2.10 -2.43
N GLU A 42 -18.86 3.00 -1.82
CA GLU A 42 -20.30 3.10 -2.04
C GLU A 42 -20.65 3.37 -3.51
N ARG A 43 -19.96 4.32 -4.14
CA ARG A 43 -20.16 4.65 -5.56
C ARG A 43 -19.85 3.48 -6.49
N LEU A 44 -18.90 2.64 -6.11
CA LEU A 44 -18.52 1.45 -6.87
C LEU A 44 -19.38 0.23 -6.54
N GLY A 45 -20.32 0.34 -5.61
CA GLY A 45 -21.15 -0.76 -5.15
C GLY A 45 -20.36 -1.83 -4.40
N ILE A 46 -19.24 -1.46 -3.80
CA ILE A 46 -18.38 -2.38 -3.05
C ILE A 46 -18.96 -2.59 -1.65
N LYS A 47 -19.32 -3.83 -1.37
CA LYS A 47 -19.76 -4.31 -0.05
C LYS A 47 -18.94 -5.53 0.30
N CYS A 48 -17.86 -5.34 1.04
CA CYS A 48 -16.96 -6.42 1.38
C CYS A 48 -16.62 -6.39 2.87
N ASP A 49 -17.12 -7.37 3.61
CA ASP A 49 -16.90 -7.46 5.07
C ASP A 49 -15.46 -7.84 5.43
N ASN A 50 -14.70 -8.40 4.49
CA ASN A 50 -13.30 -8.78 4.66
C ASN A 50 -12.31 -7.67 4.27
N LEU A 51 -12.80 -6.53 3.82
CA LEU A 51 -11.97 -5.37 3.47
C LEU A 51 -11.90 -4.41 4.64
N TYR A 52 -10.71 -4.23 5.18
CA TYR A 52 -10.39 -3.31 6.27
C TYR A 52 -9.54 -2.17 5.72
N PHE A 53 -9.93 -0.95 6.04
CA PHE A 53 -9.17 0.24 5.70
C PHE A 53 -8.47 0.81 6.93
N TYR A 54 -7.21 1.22 6.77
CA TYR A 54 -6.44 1.87 7.83
C TYR A 54 -5.69 3.09 7.29
N GLY A 55 -6.14 4.28 7.68
CA GLY A 55 -5.49 5.54 7.34
C GLY A 55 -4.36 5.84 8.31
N GLN A 56 -3.13 5.48 7.96
CA GLN A 56 -1.96 5.66 8.81
C GLN A 56 -0.68 5.75 7.99
N THR A 57 0.29 6.51 8.49
CA THR A 57 1.61 6.70 7.87
C THR A 57 2.77 6.22 8.75
N ASP A 58 2.55 6.06 10.04
CA ASP A 58 3.57 5.57 10.97
C ASP A 58 3.72 4.05 10.88
N MET A 59 4.94 3.61 10.59
CA MET A 59 5.24 2.18 10.43
C MET A 59 5.10 1.38 11.72
N VAL A 60 5.24 1.99 12.89
CA VAL A 60 5.01 1.30 14.18
C VAL A 60 3.54 0.95 14.31
N GLU A 61 2.66 1.91 14.08
CA GLU A 61 1.21 1.72 14.12
C GLU A 61 0.72 0.72 13.04
N ILE A 62 1.32 0.80 11.86
CA ILE A 62 1.01 -0.10 10.73
C ILE A 62 1.41 -1.53 11.08
N GLU A 63 2.59 -1.74 11.62
CA GLU A 63 3.07 -3.06 12.05
C GLU A 63 2.15 -3.67 13.11
N GLU A 64 1.80 -2.91 14.13
CA GLU A 64 0.87 -3.37 15.18
C GLU A 64 -0.49 -3.75 14.58
N LYS A 65 -0.99 -2.94 13.63
CA LYS A 65 -2.26 -3.22 12.96
C LYS A 65 -2.22 -4.50 12.14
N ILE A 66 -1.13 -4.75 11.44
CA ILE A 66 -0.93 -5.99 10.68
C ILE A 66 -0.94 -7.20 11.62
N TYR A 67 -0.27 -7.11 12.78
CA TYR A 67 -0.27 -8.19 13.76
C TYR A 67 -1.64 -8.43 14.41
N GLN A 68 -2.41 -7.37 14.66
CA GLN A 68 -3.75 -7.47 15.21
C GLN A 68 -4.76 -8.09 14.23
N GLU A 69 -4.76 -7.60 13.01
CA GLU A 69 -5.75 -7.98 11.99
C GLU A 69 -5.40 -9.29 11.28
N LYS A 70 -4.13 -9.65 11.22
CA LYS A 70 -3.63 -10.86 10.52
C LYS A 70 -4.22 -11.00 9.11
N PRO A 71 -4.07 -9.99 8.23
CA PRO A 71 -4.62 -10.05 6.89
C PRO A 71 -3.90 -11.12 6.06
N GLU A 72 -4.58 -11.65 5.06
CA GLU A 72 -3.98 -12.51 4.06
C GLU A 72 -3.42 -11.72 2.87
N PHE A 73 -3.98 -10.52 2.66
CA PHE A 73 -3.58 -9.59 1.61
C PHE A 73 -3.49 -8.18 2.16
N CYS A 74 -2.41 -7.46 1.83
CA CYS A 74 -2.18 -6.11 2.29
C CYS A 74 -1.83 -5.19 1.12
N ILE A 75 -2.38 -3.98 1.11
CA ILE A 75 -2.02 -2.93 0.15
C ILE A 75 -1.51 -1.72 0.91
N ILE A 76 -0.37 -1.19 0.49
CA ILE A 76 0.22 0.06 0.97
C ILE A 76 0.11 1.13 -0.13
N ASP A 77 -0.60 2.21 0.12
CA ASP A 77 -0.80 3.31 -0.82
C ASP A 77 -0.63 4.68 -0.12
N SER A 78 0.44 5.37 -0.36
CA SER A 78 1.63 5.03 -1.12
C SER A 78 2.83 4.86 -0.18
N ILE A 79 3.82 4.17 -0.65
CA ILE A 79 5.04 3.93 0.16
C ILE A 79 5.76 5.24 0.52
N GLN A 80 5.66 6.27 -0.32
CA GLN A 80 6.29 7.57 -0.09
C GLN A 80 5.67 8.35 1.08
N THR A 81 4.43 8.04 1.45
CA THR A 81 3.76 8.68 2.58
C THR A 81 4.12 8.05 3.92
N MET A 82 4.70 6.88 3.89
CA MET A 82 5.05 6.12 5.10
C MET A 82 6.34 6.61 5.72
N SER A 83 6.40 6.57 7.04
CA SER A 83 7.57 6.97 7.81
C SER A 83 7.85 6.00 8.95
N SER A 84 9.10 5.90 9.33
CA SER A 84 9.53 5.15 10.51
C SER A 84 10.26 6.12 11.45
N PRO A 85 9.91 6.17 12.75
CA PRO A 85 10.54 7.08 13.69
C PRO A 85 12.02 6.78 13.92
N GLU A 86 12.47 5.60 13.59
CA GLU A 86 13.88 5.19 13.68
C GLU A 86 14.78 5.84 12.60
N ILE A 87 14.15 6.45 11.59
CA ILE A 87 14.86 7.02 10.45
C ILE A 87 14.67 8.53 10.44
N THR A 88 15.80 9.25 10.50
CA THR A 88 15.80 10.71 10.60
C THR A 88 15.49 11.44 9.29
N SER A 89 15.54 10.76 8.16
CA SER A 89 15.22 11.34 6.86
C SER A 89 13.71 11.56 6.67
N ALA A 90 13.35 12.58 5.89
CA ALA A 90 11.96 12.91 5.64
C ALA A 90 11.20 11.80 4.90
N ALA A 91 9.88 11.73 5.12
CA ALA A 91 8.99 10.87 4.34
C ALA A 91 9.15 11.17 2.84
N GLY A 92 9.13 10.14 2.01
CA GLY A 92 9.34 10.27 0.56
C GLY A 92 10.80 10.37 0.11
N SER A 93 11.76 10.57 1.01
CA SER A 93 13.18 10.49 0.66
C SER A 93 13.57 9.07 0.24
N VAL A 94 14.60 8.93 -0.58
CA VAL A 94 15.05 7.62 -1.07
C VAL A 94 15.42 6.67 0.06
N SER A 95 16.11 7.17 1.09
CA SER A 95 16.50 6.37 2.26
C SER A 95 15.27 5.93 3.07
N GLN A 96 14.30 6.82 3.32
CA GLN A 96 13.08 6.50 4.04
C GLN A 96 12.23 5.49 3.29
N VAL A 97 12.03 5.69 1.99
CA VAL A 97 11.28 4.75 1.14
C VAL A 97 11.92 3.36 1.13
N ARG A 98 13.23 3.29 1.02
CA ARG A 98 13.97 2.03 1.04
C ARG A 98 13.78 1.27 2.36
N GLU A 99 13.94 1.95 3.47
CA GLU A 99 13.81 1.35 4.81
C GLU A 99 12.38 0.91 5.10
N VAL A 100 11.40 1.77 4.79
CA VAL A 100 9.99 1.46 4.98
C VAL A 100 9.58 0.25 4.11
N THR A 101 10.01 0.23 2.86
CA THR A 101 9.76 -0.91 1.96
C THR A 101 10.35 -2.20 2.53
N SER A 102 11.58 -2.14 3.02
CA SER A 102 12.25 -3.28 3.65
C SER A 102 11.48 -3.79 4.87
N LYS A 103 11.03 -2.88 5.75
CA LYS A 103 10.21 -3.23 6.93
C LYS A 103 8.90 -3.90 6.53
N VAL A 104 8.15 -3.32 5.59
CA VAL A 104 6.89 -3.88 5.11
C VAL A 104 7.10 -5.28 4.54
N MET A 105 8.11 -5.45 3.70
CA MET A 105 8.42 -6.75 3.09
C MET A 105 8.79 -7.79 4.14
N ASN A 106 9.60 -7.43 5.13
CA ASN A 106 9.99 -8.35 6.21
C ASN A 106 8.79 -8.78 7.06
N ILE A 107 7.93 -7.84 7.46
CA ILE A 107 6.73 -8.11 8.25
C ILE A 107 5.79 -9.05 7.47
N CYS A 108 5.50 -8.70 6.22
CA CYS A 108 4.57 -9.45 5.39
C CYS A 108 5.11 -10.83 5.02
N LYS A 109 6.39 -10.94 4.70
CA LYS A 109 7.05 -12.23 4.41
C LYS A 109 7.01 -13.15 5.64
N LYS A 110 7.34 -12.63 6.80
CA LYS A 110 7.36 -13.38 8.06
C LYS A 110 5.97 -13.92 8.44
N ASN A 111 4.91 -13.20 8.07
CA ASN A 111 3.54 -13.55 8.39
C ASN A 111 2.78 -14.21 7.21
N GLY A 112 3.45 -14.50 6.11
CA GLY A 112 2.83 -15.13 4.94
C GLY A 112 1.80 -14.26 4.22
N ILE A 113 1.92 -12.93 4.32
CA ILE A 113 0.97 -11.96 3.75
C ILE A 113 1.39 -11.59 2.32
N THR A 114 0.47 -11.72 1.37
CA THR A 114 0.64 -11.18 0.03
C THR A 114 0.48 -9.68 0.06
N THR A 115 1.46 -8.93 -0.46
CA THR A 115 1.48 -7.47 -0.33
C THR A 115 1.67 -6.79 -1.68
N VAL A 116 0.88 -5.75 -1.90
CA VAL A 116 1.04 -4.81 -3.01
C VAL A 116 1.51 -3.48 -2.44
N ILE A 117 2.65 -3.00 -2.93
CA ILE A 117 3.19 -1.70 -2.56
C ILE A 117 3.00 -0.76 -3.74
N VAL A 118 2.26 0.32 -3.51
CA VAL A 118 2.02 1.37 -4.49
C VAL A 118 3.01 2.50 -4.26
N GLY A 119 3.64 2.93 -5.34
CA GLY A 119 4.55 4.07 -5.31
C GLY A 119 4.25 5.04 -6.44
N HIS A 120 4.58 6.31 -6.24
CA HIS A 120 4.55 7.35 -7.26
C HIS A 120 5.92 7.54 -7.89
N VAL A 121 5.96 7.69 -9.20
CA VAL A 121 7.17 8.10 -9.93
C VAL A 121 7.12 9.61 -10.11
N THR A 122 8.11 10.33 -9.58
CA THR A 122 8.24 11.76 -9.82
C THR A 122 8.77 11.99 -11.25
N LYS A 123 8.19 12.98 -11.95
CA LYS A 123 8.53 13.30 -13.35
C LYS A 123 10.00 13.68 -13.59
N ASP A 124 10.76 14.01 -12.54
CA ASP A 124 12.12 14.51 -12.61
C ASP A 124 13.22 13.44 -12.56
N ARG A 125 12.86 12.17 -12.45
CA ARG A 125 13.85 11.09 -12.52
C ARG A 125 13.86 10.51 -13.93
N LYS A 126 14.89 10.90 -14.70
CA LYS A 126 15.32 10.14 -15.88
C LYS A 126 15.30 8.65 -15.53
N TYR A 127 14.53 7.90 -16.26
CA TYR A 127 14.49 6.46 -16.16
C TYR A 127 15.90 5.86 -16.14
N SER A 128 16.44 5.62 -14.98
CA SER A 128 17.46 4.60 -14.85
C SER A 128 16.68 3.27 -14.84
N ARG A 129 16.99 2.42 -15.79
CA ARG A 129 16.42 1.10 -15.97
C ARG A 129 16.21 0.44 -14.61
N THR A 130 14.96 0.29 -14.22
CA THR A 130 14.59 -0.47 -13.04
C THR A 130 15.01 -1.90 -13.32
N LYS A 131 16.10 -2.33 -12.70
CA LYS A 131 16.40 -3.76 -12.64
C LYS A 131 15.22 -4.37 -11.90
N SER A 132 14.43 -5.14 -12.62
CA SER A 132 13.39 -5.98 -12.06
C SER A 132 14.04 -6.84 -10.99
N PHE A 133 13.75 -6.55 -9.73
CA PHE A 133 14.10 -7.46 -8.66
C PHE A 133 13.18 -8.66 -8.77
N ARG A 134 13.66 -9.73 -9.42
CA ARG A 134 13.09 -11.05 -9.27
C ARG A 134 13.38 -11.51 -7.85
N THR A 135 12.47 -11.24 -6.93
CA THR A 135 12.46 -11.93 -5.66
C THR A 135 11.66 -13.21 -5.83
N HIS A 136 12.21 -14.32 -5.43
CA HIS A 136 11.54 -15.61 -5.31
C HIS A 136 10.54 -15.55 -4.13
N GLY A 137 9.53 -14.74 -4.27
CA GLY A 137 8.46 -14.56 -3.32
C GLY A 137 7.26 -13.93 -4.02
N ARG A 138 6.07 -14.20 -3.55
CA ARG A 138 4.79 -13.75 -4.11
C ARG A 138 4.58 -12.23 -3.94
N TYR A 139 5.49 -11.43 -4.46
CA TYR A 139 5.41 -9.97 -4.37
C TYR A 139 5.35 -9.38 -5.79
N SER A 140 4.33 -8.61 -6.06
CA SER A 140 4.29 -7.78 -7.26
C SER A 140 4.35 -6.31 -6.86
N THR A 141 5.28 -5.59 -7.45
CA THR A 141 5.37 -4.15 -7.32
C THR A 141 4.77 -3.55 -8.58
N ILE A 142 3.70 -2.79 -8.43
CA ILE A 142 3.08 -2.08 -9.55
C ILE A 142 3.57 -0.65 -9.50
N PHE A 143 4.45 -0.29 -10.42
CA PHE A 143 4.84 1.10 -10.67
C PHE A 143 3.99 1.65 -11.81
N ARG A 144 3.42 2.82 -11.61
CA ARG A 144 2.80 3.59 -12.69
C ARG A 144 3.44 4.96 -12.77
N GLY A 145 3.99 5.27 -13.94
CA GLY A 145 4.38 6.61 -14.33
C GLY A 145 3.20 7.44 -14.77
#